data_bf8affc8972fc39c73ae5f8055ba50d9
#
_entry.id   bf8affc8972fc39c73ae5f8055ba50d9
#
_cell.length_a   1.000
_cell.length_b   1.000
_cell.length_c   1.000
_cell.angle_alpha   90.00
_cell.angle_beta   90.00
_cell.angle_gamma   90.00
#
_symmetry.space_group_name_H-M   'P 1'
#
loop_
_entity.id
_entity.type
_entity.pdbx_description
1 polymer ?
#
loop_
_entity_poly.entity_id
_entity_poly.type
_entity_poly.pdbx_seq_one_letter_code
_entity_poly.pdbx_strand_id
1 'polypeptide(L)'
;MRLFSLIIFLSISASLFAQEKPTSSVEQVMRNPLVQGNTEFALHLYSELVGKNGNLFFSPYSVSSALGMTYAGARGSTASELQKTLCFPADSSGLNPEFQKLTQELLANGNAGELRLDIVNALCLTSAEINDPFKKMLKNYYDAEIFSGDVNIINAWVKSKTHGMIPTILDSLSRNTACVILNAIYFKGVWENPFKKAQTLVAPFHLSETKQHNVPMMHQQESYPLIENREQEFKALLLPYKGNRLSFLLILPDRVDGLLSVKKQVENAASLEKLVNEMQHAPAREVELTLPKFKLESNFDLVPAFMNLGMHEAFCQSANFSGIDGKRDLFISQIQHKAVLEIDEEGSKAASATAVVMMKASVVMGPPPARFLADHPFLFFILDNRTHSILFMGRMTDPS
;
A
#
# COMPACT_ATOMS: atom_id res chain seq x y z
N MET A 1 -26.31 81.74 30.89
CA MET A 1 -25.18 80.88 31.25
C MET A 1 -25.61 79.42 31.10
N ARG A 2 -25.34 78.81 29.98
CA ARG A 2 -25.70 77.43 29.69
C ARG A 2 -24.39 76.71 29.30
N LEU A 3 -23.99 75.70 30.10
CA LEU A 3 -22.89 74.76 29.80
C LEU A 3 -23.33 73.82 28.70
N PHE A 4 -22.55 73.71 27.64
CA PHE A 4 -22.68 72.69 26.66
C PHE A 4 -21.64 71.58 26.99
N SER A 5 -22.12 70.37 27.35
CA SER A 5 -21.31 69.19 27.48
C SER A 5 -21.12 68.52 26.08
N LEU A 6 -19.91 68.43 25.67
CA LEU A 6 -19.49 67.71 24.44
C LEU A 6 -19.29 66.23 24.76
N ILE A 7 -20.15 65.35 24.24
CA ILE A 7 -20.01 63.93 24.36
C ILE A 7 -19.25 63.45 23.11
N ILE A 8 -18.00 62.95 23.30
CA ILE A 8 -17.20 62.31 22.26
C ILE A 8 -17.57 60.82 22.23
N PHE A 9 -18.20 60.37 21.14
CA PHE A 9 -18.37 58.94 20.85
C PHE A 9 -17.08 58.37 20.30
N LEU A 10 -16.40 57.55 21.10
CA LEU A 10 -15.33 56.67 20.59
C LEU A 10 -15.99 55.43 19.98
N SER A 11 -15.97 55.32 18.65
CA SER A 11 -16.30 54.09 17.93
C SER A 11 -15.12 53.13 17.99
N ILE A 12 -15.21 52.09 18.84
CA ILE A 12 -14.30 50.97 18.85
C ILE A 12 -14.73 50.04 17.72
N SER A 13 -13.99 50.08 16.60
CA SER A 13 -14.08 49.09 15.55
C SER A 13 -13.43 47.77 16.03
N ALA A 14 -14.24 46.81 16.48
CA ALA A 14 -13.82 45.47 16.74
C ALA A 14 -13.54 44.78 15.38
N SER A 15 -12.27 44.72 14.99
CA SER A 15 -11.80 43.83 13.93
C SER A 15 -11.97 42.39 14.42
N LEU A 16 -12.97 41.68 13.88
CA LEU A 16 -13.07 40.24 13.98
C LEU A 16 -11.86 39.64 13.25
N PHE A 17 -10.82 39.31 13.97
CA PHE A 17 -9.89 38.31 13.52
C PHE A 17 -10.62 36.96 13.53
N ALA A 18 -11.06 36.50 12.37
CA ALA A 18 -11.46 35.13 12.19
C ALA A 18 -10.21 34.27 12.51
N GLN A 19 -10.16 33.69 13.70
CA GLN A 19 -9.22 32.58 14.00
C GLN A 19 -9.58 31.45 13.06
N GLU A 20 -8.76 31.22 12.04
CA GLU A 20 -8.79 30.00 11.29
C GLU A 20 -8.61 28.85 12.30
N LYS A 21 -9.64 28.03 12.42
CA LYS A 21 -9.53 26.78 13.18
C LYS A 21 -8.36 25.99 12.59
N PRO A 22 -7.45 25.44 13.41
CA PRO A 22 -6.41 24.57 12.88
C PRO A 22 -7.10 23.41 12.16
N THR A 23 -6.86 23.30 10.87
CA THR A 23 -7.23 22.13 10.06
C THR A 23 -6.72 20.89 10.79
N SER A 24 -7.58 19.90 10.98
CA SER A 24 -7.21 18.68 11.68
C SER A 24 -5.99 18.04 11.00
N SER A 25 -5.12 17.39 11.77
CA SER A 25 -3.94 16.70 11.23
C SER A 25 -4.31 15.71 10.11
N VAL A 26 -5.53 15.16 10.13
CA VAL A 26 -6.11 14.28 9.13
C VAL A 26 -6.37 15.00 7.79
N GLU A 27 -6.91 16.24 7.82
CA GLU A 27 -7.10 17.03 6.59
C GLU A 27 -5.78 17.45 5.92
N GLN A 28 -4.71 17.65 6.71
CA GLN A 28 -3.38 17.94 6.16
C GLN A 28 -2.73 16.69 5.52
N VAL A 29 -2.96 15.51 6.08
CA VAL A 29 -2.44 14.25 5.54
C VAL A 29 -3.12 13.88 4.21
N MET A 30 -4.44 14.07 4.10
CA MET A 30 -5.21 13.86 2.86
C MET A 30 -4.78 14.80 1.70
N ARG A 31 -3.96 15.83 1.98
CA ARG A 31 -3.44 16.79 1.00
C ARG A 31 -1.97 16.56 0.63
N ASN A 32 -1.34 15.48 1.08
CA ASN A 32 0.04 15.19 0.65
C ASN A 32 0.04 14.78 -0.84
N PRO A 33 0.61 15.60 -1.74
CA PRO A 33 0.54 15.34 -3.18
C PRO A 33 1.22 14.03 -3.60
N LEU A 34 2.23 13.57 -2.85
CA LEU A 34 2.88 12.30 -3.13
C LEU A 34 1.97 11.12 -2.77
N VAL A 35 1.23 11.19 -1.66
CA VAL A 35 0.26 10.14 -1.28
C VAL A 35 -0.86 10.05 -2.30
N GLN A 36 -1.40 11.20 -2.74
CA GLN A 36 -2.43 11.24 -3.78
C GLN A 36 -1.92 10.65 -5.10
N GLY A 37 -0.75 11.09 -5.56
CA GLY A 37 -0.13 10.54 -6.78
C GLY A 37 0.13 9.03 -6.66
N ASN A 38 0.60 8.56 -5.50
CA ASN A 38 0.80 7.13 -5.25
C ASN A 38 -0.52 6.33 -5.27
N THR A 39 -1.63 6.93 -4.82
CA THR A 39 -2.96 6.31 -4.92
C THR A 39 -3.43 6.20 -6.37
N GLU A 40 -3.28 7.26 -7.17
CA GLU A 40 -3.54 7.22 -8.60
C GLU A 40 -2.69 6.18 -9.32
N PHE A 41 -1.39 6.21 -9.08
CA PHE A 41 -0.44 5.24 -9.63
C PHE A 41 -0.82 3.80 -9.26
N ALA A 42 -1.21 3.54 -8.01
CA ALA A 42 -1.64 2.22 -7.55
C ALA A 42 -2.79 1.66 -8.40
N LEU A 43 -3.78 2.50 -8.71
CA LEU A 43 -4.95 2.11 -9.50
C LEU A 43 -4.61 1.93 -10.98
N HIS A 44 -3.75 2.79 -11.54
CA HIS A 44 -3.25 2.63 -12.91
C HIS A 44 -2.48 1.31 -13.05
N LEU A 45 -1.56 1.02 -12.13
CA LEU A 45 -0.80 -0.22 -12.16
C LEU A 45 -1.71 -1.44 -11.95
N TYR A 46 -2.70 -1.35 -11.05
CA TYR A 46 -3.69 -2.41 -10.87
C TYR A 46 -4.44 -2.69 -12.18
N SER A 47 -4.86 -1.67 -12.92
CA SER A 47 -5.58 -1.83 -14.18
C SER A 47 -4.78 -2.59 -15.24
N GLU A 48 -3.45 -2.41 -15.26
CA GLU A 48 -2.55 -3.13 -16.16
C GLU A 48 -2.29 -4.58 -15.72
N LEU A 49 -2.22 -4.80 -14.41
CA LEU A 49 -1.92 -6.12 -13.87
C LEU A 49 -3.16 -7.04 -13.77
N VAL A 50 -4.36 -6.45 -13.67
CA VAL A 50 -5.62 -7.19 -13.44
C VAL A 50 -6.08 -8.05 -14.62
N GLY A 51 -5.55 -7.83 -15.83
CA GLY A 51 -5.93 -8.56 -17.05
C GLY A 51 -5.62 -10.06 -17.03
N LYS A 52 -4.84 -10.56 -16.07
CA LYS A 52 -4.60 -11.99 -15.84
C LYS A 52 -5.64 -12.54 -14.86
N ASN A 53 -6.22 -13.70 -15.17
CA ASN A 53 -7.07 -14.41 -14.22
C ASN A 53 -6.26 -14.85 -13.00
N GLY A 54 -6.94 -15.00 -11.85
CA GLY A 54 -6.33 -15.49 -10.62
C GLY A 54 -6.02 -14.39 -9.59
N ASN A 55 -5.27 -14.76 -8.58
CA ASN A 55 -4.86 -13.87 -7.52
C ASN A 55 -3.92 -12.77 -8.06
N LEU A 56 -4.04 -11.58 -7.50
CA LEU A 56 -3.14 -10.46 -7.76
C LEU A 56 -2.72 -9.84 -6.43
N PHE A 57 -1.43 -9.56 -6.28
CA PHE A 57 -0.90 -8.90 -5.11
C PHE A 57 0.37 -8.13 -5.47
N PHE A 58 0.47 -6.87 -5.07
CA PHE A 58 1.66 -6.05 -5.27
C PHE A 58 1.69 -4.89 -4.27
N SER A 59 2.85 -4.23 -4.17
CA SER A 59 3.02 -3.02 -3.36
C SER A 59 3.23 -1.80 -4.24
N PRO A 60 2.21 -0.98 -4.45
CA PRO A 60 2.35 0.23 -5.26
C PRO A 60 3.31 1.23 -4.63
N TYR A 61 3.29 1.38 -3.30
CA TYR A 61 4.21 2.25 -2.57
C TYR A 61 5.67 1.86 -2.80
N SER A 62 5.97 0.55 -2.70
CA SER A 62 7.34 0.05 -2.85
C SER A 62 7.85 0.22 -4.28
N VAL A 63 6.99 -0.05 -5.29
CA VAL A 63 7.32 0.18 -6.71
C VAL A 63 7.53 1.66 -6.99
N SER A 64 6.65 2.53 -6.49
CA SER A 64 6.78 3.99 -6.64
C SER A 64 8.08 4.51 -6.03
N SER A 65 8.43 4.03 -4.83
CA SER A 65 9.71 4.37 -4.17
C SER A 65 10.93 3.92 -4.98
N ALA A 66 10.92 2.68 -5.51
CA ALA A 66 12.01 2.16 -6.35
C ALA A 66 12.20 2.98 -7.63
N LEU A 67 11.11 3.40 -8.26
CA LEU A 67 11.17 4.24 -9.46
C LEU A 67 11.45 5.72 -9.14
N GLY A 68 11.10 6.19 -7.95
CA GLY A 68 11.50 7.50 -7.42
C GLY A 68 13.02 7.66 -7.38
N MET A 69 13.74 6.60 -6.99
CA MET A 69 15.21 6.57 -7.06
C MET A 69 15.72 6.82 -8.48
N THR A 70 15.13 6.15 -9.45
CA THR A 70 15.54 6.22 -10.86
C THR A 70 15.16 7.59 -11.46
N TYR A 71 14.00 8.12 -11.09
CA TYR A 71 13.54 9.45 -11.47
C TYR A 71 14.53 10.54 -11.03
N ALA A 72 15.10 10.44 -9.85
CA ALA A 72 16.10 11.39 -9.36
C ALA A 72 17.33 11.49 -10.28
N GLY A 73 17.65 10.40 -11.00
CA GLY A 73 18.73 10.35 -12.01
C GLY A 73 18.30 10.68 -13.43
N ALA A 74 16.98 10.70 -13.71
CA ALA A 74 16.45 10.97 -15.05
C ALA A 74 16.51 12.45 -15.42
N ARG A 75 16.57 12.75 -16.72
CA ARG A 75 16.57 14.11 -17.27
C ARG A 75 15.70 14.18 -18.54
N GLY A 76 15.24 15.40 -18.87
CA GLY A 76 14.52 15.68 -20.11
C GLY A 76 13.21 14.87 -20.22
N SER A 77 12.93 14.34 -21.42
CA SER A 77 11.75 13.53 -21.73
C SER A 77 11.62 12.27 -20.87
N THR A 78 12.75 11.59 -20.59
CA THR A 78 12.78 10.42 -19.70
C THR A 78 12.24 10.76 -18.31
N ALA A 79 12.65 11.90 -17.73
CA ALA A 79 12.12 12.35 -16.44
C ALA A 79 10.62 12.70 -16.53
N SER A 80 10.20 13.35 -17.64
CA SER A 80 8.79 13.74 -17.83
C SER A 80 7.87 12.53 -17.97
N GLU A 81 8.27 11.48 -18.67
CA GLU A 81 7.50 10.24 -18.78
C GLU A 81 7.40 9.52 -17.42
N LEU A 82 8.52 9.39 -16.69
CA LEU A 82 8.54 8.83 -15.35
C LEU A 82 7.58 9.58 -14.41
N GLN A 83 7.69 10.93 -14.38
CA GLN A 83 6.85 11.77 -13.52
C GLN A 83 5.38 11.56 -13.81
N LYS A 84 4.98 11.58 -15.08
CA LYS A 84 3.59 11.40 -15.52
C LYS A 84 3.07 10.01 -15.17
N THR A 85 3.82 8.96 -15.50
CA THR A 85 3.39 7.57 -15.30
C THR A 85 3.28 7.20 -13.82
N LEU A 86 4.17 7.74 -12.98
CA LEU A 86 4.17 7.52 -11.54
C LEU A 86 3.26 8.50 -10.78
N CYS A 87 2.57 9.39 -11.50
CA CYS A 87 1.71 10.43 -10.92
C CYS A 87 2.44 11.28 -9.86
N PHE A 88 3.75 11.56 -10.06
CA PHE A 88 4.50 12.39 -9.13
C PHE A 88 4.06 13.85 -9.24
N PRO A 89 4.12 14.61 -8.12
CA PRO A 89 3.76 16.03 -8.13
C PRO A 89 4.52 16.82 -9.21
N ALA A 90 3.86 17.83 -9.78
CA ALA A 90 4.45 18.70 -10.79
C ALA A 90 5.73 19.41 -10.25
N ASP A 91 5.69 19.89 -9.00
CA ASP A 91 6.88 20.27 -8.26
C ASP A 91 7.46 19.04 -7.54
N SER A 92 8.49 18.47 -8.13
CA SER A 92 9.19 17.30 -7.59
C SER A 92 10.46 17.65 -6.81
N SER A 93 10.72 18.93 -6.51
CA SER A 93 11.93 19.37 -5.80
C SER A 93 12.04 18.76 -4.39
N GLY A 94 10.90 18.50 -3.74
CA GLY A 94 10.78 17.86 -2.43
C GLY A 94 10.56 16.34 -2.45
N LEU A 95 10.55 15.69 -3.62
CA LEU A 95 10.12 14.31 -3.77
C LEU A 95 10.97 13.32 -2.94
N ASN A 96 12.30 13.41 -3.00
CA ASN A 96 13.20 12.51 -2.28
C ASN A 96 13.04 12.64 -0.74
N PRO A 97 13.04 13.84 -0.14
CA PRO A 97 12.73 14.01 1.27
C PRO A 97 11.35 13.50 1.68
N GLU A 98 10.33 13.66 0.83
CA GLU A 98 8.99 13.14 1.13
C GLU A 98 8.94 11.61 1.14
N PHE A 99 9.62 10.92 0.20
CA PHE A 99 9.77 9.47 0.26
C PHE A 99 10.50 9.01 1.52
N GLN A 100 11.58 9.69 1.89
CA GLN A 100 12.30 9.39 3.13
C GLN A 100 11.40 9.50 4.34
N LYS A 101 10.67 10.61 4.46
CA LYS A 101 9.75 10.88 5.56
C LYS A 101 8.66 9.80 5.65
N LEU A 102 7.99 9.50 4.53
CA LEU A 102 6.97 8.44 4.48
C LEU A 102 7.54 7.08 4.88
N THR A 103 8.71 6.70 4.34
CA THR A 103 9.36 5.43 4.68
C THR A 103 9.71 5.37 6.17
N GLN A 104 10.30 6.44 6.71
CA GLN A 104 10.64 6.51 8.14
C GLN A 104 9.39 6.43 9.02
N GLU A 105 8.33 7.10 8.66
CA GLU A 105 7.05 7.05 9.37
C GLU A 105 6.44 5.63 9.33
N LEU A 106 6.52 4.92 8.21
CA LEU A 106 6.05 3.54 8.07
C LEU A 106 6.86 2.57 8.91
N LEU A 107 8.20 2.72 8.91
CA LEU A 107 9.11 1.82 9.61
C LEU A 107 9.22 2.12 11.11
N ALA A 108 8.94 3.35 11.56
CA ALA A 108 9.12 3.77 12.95
C ALA A 108 8.36 2.91 13.98
N ASN A 109 7.25 2.30 13.58
CA ASN A 109 6.42 1.44 14.44
C ASN A 109 6.55 -0.06 14.11
N GLY A 110 7.33 -0.42 13.07
CA GLY A 110 7.44 -1.79 12.58
C GLY A 110 8.36 -2.72 13.39
N ASN A 111 9.14 -2.20 14.33
CA ASN A 111 10.18 -2.98 14.99
C ASN A 111 9.84 -3.46 16.42
N ALA A 112 8.60 -3.31 16.86
CA ALA A 112 8.17 -3.80 18.18
C ALA A 112 7.89 -5.32 18.23
N GLY A 113 8.34 -6.09 17.21
CA GLY A 113 8.13 -7.55 17.13
C GLY A 113 6.73 -7.99 16.65
N GLU A 114 5.80 -7.05 16.50
CA GLU A 114 4.40 -7.29 16.16
C GLU A 114 4.03 -6.91 14.72
N LEU A 115 4.83 -6.05 14.11
CA LEU A 115 4.74 -5.65 12.70
C LEU A 115 6.12 -5.77 12.07
N ARG A 116 6.22 -6.45 10.95
CA ARG A 116 7.43 -6.49 10.14
C ARG A 116 7.13 -6.05 8.72
N LEU A 117 7.81 -5.03 8.28
CA LEU A 117 7.76 -4.49 6.94
C LEU A 117 9.19 -4.34 6.42
N ASP A 118 9.60 -5.27 5.55
CA ASP A 118 10.91 -5.20 4.89
C ASP A 118 10.69 -4.64 3.49
N ILE A 119 11.14 -3.41 3.24
CA ILE A 119 11.15 -2.77 1.92
C ILE A 119 12.59 -2.75 1.45
N VAL A 120 12.86 -3.40 0.33
CA VAL A 120 14.22 -3.58 -0.19
C VAL A 120 14.28 -3.07 -1.62
N ASN A 121 15.09 -2.03 -1.82
CA ASN A 121 15.28 -1.40 -3.12
C ASN A 121 16.74 -1.42 -3.52
N ALA A 122 17.03 -1.73 -4.78
CA ALA A 122 18.36 -1.58 -5.33
C ALA A 122 18.36 -1.31 -6.84
N LEU A 123 19.48 -0.76 -7.29
CA LEU A 123 19.86 -0.70 -8.69
C LEU A 123 21.01 -1.69 -8.94
N CYS A 124 20.78 -2.67 -9.78
CA CYS A 124 21.84 -3.54 -10.27
C CYS A 124 22.28 -3.06 -11.67
N LEU A 125 23.55 -2.69 -11.80
CA LEU A 125 24.13 -2.14 -13.01
C LEU A 125 25.22 -3.07 -13.51
N THR A 126 25.26 -3.31 -14.82
CA THR A 126 26.23 -4.26 -15.37
C THR A 126 27.61 -3.64 -15.62
N SER A 127 27.72 -2.31 -15.85
CA SER A 127 29.00 -1.70 -16.26
C SER A 127 29.16 -0.21 -15.96
N ALA A 128 28.22 0.46 -15.27
CA ALA A 128 28.30 1.91 -15.08
C ALA A 128 29.05 2.33 -13.81
N GLU A 129 29.92 3.30 -13.91
CA GLU A 129 30.48 4.03 -12.76
C GLU A 129 29.47 5.11 -12.33
N ILE A 130 28.90 4.97 -11.15
CA ILE A 130 27.91 5.89 -10.63
C ILE A 130 28.59 7.05 -9.93
N ASN A 131 28.09 8.26 -10.15
CA ASN A 131 28.62 9.43 -9.49
C ASN A 131 28.29 9.44 -7.98
N ASP A 132 29.20 9.99 -7.17
CA ASP A 132 29.08 10.00 -5.72
C ASP A 132 27.86 10.80 -5.20
N PRO A 133 27.45 11.93 -5.81
CA PRO A 133 26.23 12.61 -5.40
C PRO A 133 24.97 11.73 -5.50
N PHE A 134 24.86 10.93 -6.57
CA PHE A 134 23.72 10.02 -6.75
C PHE A 134 23.74 8.86 -5.73
N LYS A 135 24.92 8.26 -5.47
CA LYS A 135 25.07 7.24 -4.41
C LYS A 135 24.64 7.76 -3.05
N LYS A 136 25.09 8.98 -2.69
CA LYS A 136 24.71 9.63 -1.42
C LYS A 136 23.22 9.91 -1.36
N MET A 137 22.62 10.36 -2.43
CA MET A 137 21.17 10.60 -2.52
C MET A 137 20.39 9.31 -2.28
N LEU A 138 20.72 8.21 -2.96
CA LEU A 138 20.06 6.92 -2.77
C LEU A 138 20.17 6.42 -1.34
N LYS A 139 21.37 6.48 -0.76
CA LYS A 139 21.58 6.04 0.63
C LYS A 139 20.79 6.89 1.63
N ASN A 140 20.78 8.20 1.44
CA ASN A 140 20.17 9.12 2.40
C ASN A 140 18.64 9.07 2.37
N TYR A 141 18.03 9.01 1.17
CA TYR A 141 16.59 9.17 1.02
C TYR A 141 15.83 7.86 0.85
N TYR A 142 16.48 6.80 0.35
CA TYR A 142 15.81 5.54 0.02
C TYR A 142 16.38 4.33 0.75
N ASP A 143 17.50 4.49 1.49
CA ASP A 143 18.29 3.39 2.06
C ASP A 143 18.59 2.28 1.03
N ALA A 144 18.70 2.67 -0.23
CA ALA A 144 18.87 1.76 -1.34
C ALA A 144 20.34 1.45 -1.61
N GLU A 145 20.57 0.27 -2.15
CA GLU A 145 21.90 -0.20 -2.53
C GLU A 145 22.08 -0.17 -4.04
N ILE A 146 23.35 -0.02 -4.43
CA ILE A 146 23.79 -0.12 -5.82
C ILE A 146 24.89 -1.16 -5.86
N PHE A 147 24.77 -2.11 -6.74
CA PHE A 147 25.79 -3.14 -6.93
C PHE A 147 25.80 -3.66 -8.36
N SER A 148 26.83 -4.42 -8.71
CA SER A 148 26.93 -5.15 -9.98
C SER A 148 26.95 -6.64 -9.66
N GLY A 149 26.28 -7.43 -10.50
CA GLY A 149 26.26 -8.86 -10.27
C GLY A 149 25.43 -9.64 -11.27
N ASP A 150 25.58 -10.93 -11.22
CA ASP A 150 24.75 -11.90 -11.93
C ASP A 150 23.49 -12.28 -11.12
N VAL A 151 22.68 -13.16 -11.68
CA VAL A 151 21.44 -13.67 -11.04
C VAL A 151 21.69 -14.23 -9.64
N ASN A 152 22.82 -14.92 -9.42
CA ASN A 152 23.13 -15.53 -8.13
C ASN A 152 23.42 -14.47 -7.07
N ILE A 153 24.19 -13.45 -7.44
CA ILE A 153 24.50 -12.30 -6.56
C ILE A 153 23.23 -11.55 -6.20
N ILE A 154 22.37 -11.27 -7.19
CA ILE A 154 21.09 -10.58 -6.99
C ILE A 154 20.18 -11.40 -6.05
N ASN A 155 20.00 -12.69 -6.31
CA ASN A 155 19.14 -13.54 -5.47
C ASN A 155 19.71 -13.70 -4.05
N ALA A 156 21.03 -13.88 -3.90
CA ALA A 156 21.67 -13.94 -2.59
C ALA A 156 21.49 -12.63 -1.81
N TRP A 157 21.58 -11.47 -2.48
CA TRP A 157 21.35 -10.16 -1.88
C TRP A 157 19.90 -10.02 -1.40
N VAL A 158 18.91 -10.29 -2.25
CA VAL A 158 17.48 -10.20 -1.87
C VAL A 158 17.17 -11.14 -0.71
N LYS A 159 17.65 -12.40 -0.78
CA LYS A 159 17.49 -13.39 0.31
C LYS A 159 18.04 -12.87 1.63
N SER A 160 19.23 -12.27 1.61
CA SER A 160 19.86 -11.68 2.81
C SER A 160 19.02 -10.52 3.36
N LYS A 161 18.61 -9.59 2.51
CA LYS A 161 17.86 -8.38 2.89
C LYS A 161 16.44 -8.68 3.39
N THR A 162 15.81 -9.74 2.88
CA THR A 162 14.49 -10.19 3.34
C THR A 162 14.55 -11.29 4.38
N HIS A 163 15.75 -11.54 4.98
CA HIS A 163 15.98 -12.56 6.01
C HIS A 163 15.50 -13.97 5.59
N GLY A 164 15.69 -14.29 4.31
CA GLY A 164 15.31 -15.57 3.72
C GLY A 164 13.85 -15.69 3.28
N MET A 165 13.03 -14.66 3.53
CA MET A 165 11.59 -14.70 3.17
C MET A 165 11.36 -14.64 1.66
N ILE A 166 12.27 -13.99 0.92
CA ILE A 166 12.28 -13.97 -0.55
C ILE A 166 13.61 -14.57 -1.03
N PRO A 167 13.65 -15.86 -1.33
CA PRO A 167 14.90 -16.55 -1.69
C PRO A 167 15.39 -16.22 -3.10
N THR A 168 14.47 -15.87 -4.02
CA THR A 168 14.77 -15.56 -5.42
C THR A 168 13.86 -14.45 -5.92
N ILE A 169 14.39 -13.57 -6.77
CA ILE A 169 13.63 -12.51 -7.46
C ILE A 169 13.81 -12.58 -8.97
N LEU A 170 14.92 -13.15 -9.44
CA LEU A 170 15.27 -13.28 -10.85
C LEU A 170 15.60 -14.73 -11.19
N ASP A 171 15.14 -15.17 -12.37
CA ASP A 171 15.49 -16.47 -12.95
C ASP A 171 16.64 -16.34 -13.96
N SER A 172 16.71 -15.23 -14.69
CA SER A 172 17.74 -14.97 -15.71
C SER A 172 18.01 -13.50 -15.93
N LEU A 173 19.19 -13.20 -16.45
CA LEU A 173 19.57 -11.88 -16.95
C LEU A 173 20.02 -11.99 -18.41
N SER A 174 19.56 -11.05 -19.24
CA SER A 174 20.07 -10.92 -20.61
C SER A 174 21.50 -10.38 -20.60
N ARG A 175 22.32 -10.79 -21.61
CA ARG A 175 23.69 -10.26 -21.79
C ARG A 175 23.72 -8.75 -22.07
N ASN A 176 22.60 -8.22 -22.58
CA ASN A 176 22.47 -6.79 -22.92
C ASN A 176 21.79 -6.00 -21.78
N THR A 177 21.68 -6.56 -20.59
CA THR A 177 21.10 -5.87 -19.44
C THR A 177 22.02 -4.72 -19.02
N ALA A 178 21.50 -3.49 -19.01
CA ALA A 178 22.23 -2.30 -18.56
C ALA A 178 21.91 -1.99 -17.10
N CYS A 179 20.61 -1.91 -16.75
CA CYS A 179 20.15 -1.61 -15.41
C CYS A 179 18.93 -2.48 -15.07
N VAL A 180 18.95 -3.08 -13.88
CA VAL A 180 17.79 -3.76 -13.26
C VAL A 180 17.40 -3.00 -12.02
N ILE A 181 16.14 -2.61 -11.95
CA ILE A 181 15.53 -2.08 -10.74
C ILE A 181 14.98 -3.27 -9.95
N LEU A 182 15.49 -3.45 -8.74
CA LEU A 182 15.09 -4.51 -7.83
C LEU A 182 14.23 -3.92 -6.72
N ASN A 183 13.02 -4.44 -6.58
CA ASN A 183 12.11 -4.09 -5.53
C ASN A 183 11.54 -5.37 -4.91
N ALA A 184 11.85 -5.61 -3.65
CA ALA A 184 11.31 -6.73 -2.89
C ALA A 184 10.66 -6.21 -1.62
N ILE A 185 9.49 -6.73 -1.31
CA ILE A 185 8.74 -6.34 -0.13
C ILE A 185 8.14 -7.56 0.56
N TYR A 186 8.34 -7.62 1.86
CA TYR A 186 7.74 -8.62 2.74
C TYR A 186 6.96 -7.93 3.83
N PHE A 187 5.74 -8.36 4.04
CA PHE A 187 4.87 -7.85 5.09
C PHE A 187 4.41 -8.97 6.00
N LYS A 188 4.46 -8.66 7.29
CA LYS A 188 4.00 -9.50 8.37
C LYS A 188 3.48 -8.63 9.51
N GLY A 189 2.15 -8.68 9.80
CA GLY A 189 1.52 -7.91 10.87
C GLY A 189 0.69 -8.80 11.79
N VAL A 190 0.70 -8.58 13.09
CA VAL A 190 -0.17 -9.23 14.07
C VAL A 190 -1.50 -8.47 14.09
N TRP A 191 -2.64 -9.20 14.11
CA TRP A 191 -3.95 -8.56 14.26
C TRP A 191 -4.09 -7.88 15.63
N GLU A 192 -4.81 -6.79 15.71
CA GLU A 192 -5.20 -6.21 17.00
C GLU A 192 -6.01 -7.24 17.82
N ASN A 193 -6.93 -7.94 17.15
CA ASN A 193 -7.69 -9.06 17.69
C ASN A 193 -7.35 -10.33 16.91
N PRO A 194 -6.43 -11.19 17.37
CA PRO A 194 -6.05 -12.42 16.68
C PRO A 194 -7.19 -13.45 16.65
N PHE A 195 -7.30 -14.20 15.55
CA PHE A 195 -8.22 -15.32 15.45
C PHE A 195 -7.76 -16.49 16.34
N LYS A 196 -8.69 -17.25 16.87
CA LYS A 196 -8.39 -18.47 17.63
C LYS A 196 -8.20 -19.63 16.66
N LYS A 197 -7.03 -20.29 16.69
CA LYS A 197 -6.75 -21.46 15.82
C LYS A 197 -7.80 -22.57 15.92
N ALA A 198 -8.38 -22.77 17.10
CA ALA A 198 -9.45 -23.75 17.31
C ALA A 198 -10.78 -23.38 16.60
N GLN A 199 -10.92 -22.14 16.13
CA GLN A 199 -12.10 -21.68 15.39
C GLN A 199 -11.83 -21.62 13.88
N THR A 200 -10.65 -22.02 13.41
CA THR A 200 -10.37 -22.19 11.99
C THR A 200 -10.89 -23.54 11.53
N LEU A 201 -11.84 -23.53 10.61
CA LEU A 201 -12.50 -24.72 10.09
C LEU A 201 -12.33 -24.78 8.57
N VAL A 202 -12.22 -25.99 8.02
CA VAL A 202 -12.21 -26.18 6.57
C VAL A 202 -13.63 -25.98 6.06
N ALA A 203 -13.82 -25.00 5.16
CA ALA A 203 -15.11 -24.64 4.59
C ALA A 203 -14.97 -24.24 3.11
N PRO A 204 -16.07 -24.24 2.33
CA PRO A 204 -15.99 -23.88 0.91
C PRO A 204 -15.66 -22.39 0.73
N PHE A 205 -14.78 -22.12 -0.26
CA PHE A 205 -14.56 -20.83 -0.89
C PHE A 205 -15.01 -20.93 -2.34
N HIS A 206 -15.95 -20.08 -2.74
CA HIS A 206 -16.58 -20.09 -4.06
C HIS A 206 -15.75 -19.30 -5.06
N LEU A 207 -15.11 -20.01 -6.00
CA LEU A 207 -14.35 -19.37 -7.09
C LEU A 207 -15.26 -18.76 -8.14
N SER A 208 -16.45 -19.35 -8.30
CA SER A 208 -17.56 -18.94 -9.16
C SER A 208 -18.85 -19.53 -8.63
N GLU A 209 -19.99 -19.24 -9.24
CA GLU A 209 -21.28 -19.84 -8.88
C GLU A 209 -21.30 -21.39 -8.93
N THR A 210 -20.41 -21.98 -9.73
CA THR A 210 -20.37 -23.44 -9.97
C THR A 210 -19.10 -24.13 -9.48
N LYS A 211 -18.09 -23.39 -9.06
CA LYS A 211 -16.78 -23.93 -8.65
C LYS A 211 -16.40 -23.44 -7.27
N GLN A 212 -15.99 -24.35 -6.42
CA GLN A 212 -15.50 -24.04 -5.06
C GLN A 212 -14.31 -24.90 -4.67
N HIS A 213 -13.49 -24.40 -3.74
CA HIS A 213 -12.43 -25.16 -3.07
C HIS A 213 -12.68 -25.13 -1.56
N ASN A 214 -12.37 -26.22 -0.88
CA ASN A 214 -12.38 -26.25 0.57
C ASN A 214 -11.05 -25.75 1.10
N VAL A 215 -11.09 -24.69 1.90
CA VAL A 215 -9.91 -24.00 2.45
C VAL A 215 -10.07 -23.74 3.94
N PRO A 216 -8.98 -23.54 4.69
CA PRO A 216 -9.06 -23.11 6.07
C PRO A 216 -9.69 -21.72 6.17
N MET A 217 -10.86 -21.63 6.82
CA MET A 217 -11.58 -20.37 7.08
C MET A 217 -11.45 -20.05 8.57
N MET A 218 -10.80 -18.91 8.86
CA MET A 218 -10.66 -18.36 10.20
C MET A 218 -11.95 -17.68 10.61
N HIS A 219 -12.34 -17.83 11.88
CA HIS A 219 -13.59 -17.27 12.40
C HIS A 219 -13.37 -16.53 13.71
N GLN A 220 -14.03 -15.37 13.86
CA GLN A 220 -14.11 -14.62 15.12
C GLN A 220 -15.32 -13.70 15.15
N GLN A 221 -15.67 -13.24 16.36
CA GLN A 221 -16.72 -12.26 16.60
C GLN A 221 -16.14 -11.13 17.44
N GLU A 222 -15.99 -9.96 16.83
CA GLU A 222 -15.38 -8.76 17.43
C GLU A 222 -16.00 -7.49 16.84
N SER A 223 -15.64 -6.33 17.40
CA SER A 223 -16.15 -5.04 16.91
C SER A 223 -15.22 -4.44 15.86
N TYR A 224 -15.77 -4.19 14.67
CA TYR A 224 -15.05 -3.63 13.52
C TYR A 224 -15.81 -2.48 12.85
N PRO A 225 -15.12 -1.49 12.26
CA PRO A 225 -15.71 -0.60 11.28
C PRO A 225 -16.23 -1.41 10.09
N LEU A 226 -17.52 -1.25 9.78
CA LEU A 226 -18.18 -1.98 8.70
C LEU A 226 -19.13 -1.06 7.95
N ILE A 227 -18.99 -1.02 6.63
CA ILE A 227 -19.92 -0.39 5.69
C ILE A 227 -20.61 -1.49 4.89
N GLU A 228 -21.95 -1.41 4.81
CA GLU A 228 -22.79 -2.22 3.92
C GLU A 228 -23.43 -1.29 2.90
N ASN A 229 -22.93 -1.32 1.68
CA ASN A 229 -23.44 -0.50 0.57
C ASN A 229 -24.38 -1.32 -0.31
N ARG A 230 -25.68 -1.23 -0.02
CA ARG A 230 -26.72 -1.99 -0.73
C ARG A 230 -26.94 -1.50 -2.18
N GLU A 231 -26.64 -0.22 -2.46
CA GLU A 231 -26.82 0.34 -3.81
C GLU A 231 -25.76 -0.16 -4.77
N GLN A 232 -24.54 -0.40 -4.26
CA GLN A 232 -23.39 -0.84 -5.01
C GLN A 232 -23.07 -2.30 -4.78
N GLU A 233 -23.90 -3.01 -4.01
CA GLU A 233 -23.83 -4.45 -3.75
C GLU A 233 -22.46 -4.91 -3.22
N PHE A 234 -21.94 -4.25 -2.18
CA PHE A 234 -20.72 -4.67 -1.50
C PHE A 234 -20.74 -4.36 0.00
N LYS A 235 -19.86 -5.03 0.73
CA LYS A 235 -19.49 -4.73 2.10
C LYS A 235 -18.01 -4.37 2.16
N ALA A 236 -17.65 -3.40 3.03
CA ALA A 236 -16.27 -3.07 3.33
C ALA A 236 -16.02 -3.23 4.83
N LEU A 237 -14.92 -3.87 5.19
CA LEU A 237 -14.52 -4.14 6.57
C LEU A 237 -13.08 -3.70 6.79
N LEU A 238 -12.79 -3.06 7.92
CA LEU A 238 -11.45 -2.62 8.29
C LEU A 238 -10.95 -3.44 9.49
N LEU A 239 -9.93 -4.28 9.27
CA LEU A 239 -9.26 -5.05 10.32
C LEU A 239 -7.97 -4.35 10.72
N PRO A 240 -7.84 -3.85 11.95
CA PRO A 240 -6.61 -3.23 12.39
C PRO A 240 -5.53 -4.27 12.71
N TYR A 241 -4.30 -3.98 12.33
CA TYR A 241 -3.11 -4.61 12.89
C TYR A 241 -2.77 -3.98 14.23
N LYS A 242 -2.03 -4.71 15.06
CA LYS A 242 -1.67 -4.29 16.41
C LYS A 242 -1.01 -2.92 16.43
N GLY A 243 -1.45 -2.09 17.37
CA GLY A 243 -1.05 -0.69 17.47
C GLY A 243 -1.78 0.25 16.52
N ASN A 244 -2.78 -0.22 15.76
CA ASN A 244 -3.68 0.59 14.91
C ASN A 244 -2.97 1.49 13.86
N ARG A 245 -1.69 1.22 13.57
CA ARG A 245 -0.96 1.97 12.55
C ARG A 245 -1.35 1.54 11.15
N LEU A 246 -1.46 0.24 10.93
CA LEU A 246 -1.87 -0.33 9.66
C LEU A 246 -3.21 -1.03 9.82
N SER A 247 -3.95 -1.10 8.73
CA SER A 247 -5.21 -1.85 8.64
C SER A 247 -5.31 -2.64 7.35
N PHE A 248 -5.99 -3.76 7.43
CA PHE A 248 -6.38 -4.58 6.28
C PHE A 248 -7.82 -4.21 5.92
N LEU A 249 -7.99 -3.51 4.80
CA LEU A 249 -9.30 -3.17 4.24
C LEU A 249 -9.72 -4.26 3.28
N LEU A 250 -10.88 -4.87 3.55
CA LEU A 250 -11.55 -5.84 2.68
C LEU A 250 -12.72 -5.16 1.98
N ILE A 251 -12.87 -5.39 0.68
CA ILE A 251 -14.06 -5.01 -0.10
C ILE A 251 -14.62 -6.29 -0.72
N LEU A 252 -15.73 -6.73 -0.18
CA LEU A 252 -16.40 -7.98 -0.54
C LEU A 252 -17.67 -7.66 -1.32
N PRO A 253 -17.81 -8.10 -2.60
CA PRO A 253 -19.09 -8.01 -3.31
C PRO A 253 -20.17 -8.80 -2.59
N ASP A 254 -21.44 -8.45 -2.77
CA ASP A 254 -22.55 -9.27 -2.23
C ASP A 254 -22.77 -10.56 -3.04
N ARG A 255 -22.24 -10.60 -4.29
CA ARG A 255 -22.35 -11.74 -5.20
C ARG A 255 -21.00 -12.39 -5.46
N VAL A 256 -20.97 -13.70 -5.66
CA VAL A 256 -19.76 -14.48 -5.96
C VAL A 256 -19.02 -13.99 -7.20
N ASP A 257 -19.76 -13.58 -8.25
CA ASP A 257 -19.22 -13.05 -9.50
C ASP A 257 -19.08 -11.50 -9.51
N GLY A 258 -19.28 -10.87 -8.34
CA GLY A 258 -19.44 -9.42 -8.19
C GLY A 258 -18.15 -8.60 -8.19
N LEU A 259 -16.96 -9.18 -8.42
CA LEU A 259 -15.70 -8.41 -8.43
C LEU A 259 -15.72 -7.22 -9.39
N LEU A 260 -16.44 -7.33 -10.52
CA LEU A 260 -16.58 -6.23 -11.47
C LEU A 260 -17.45 -5.09 -10.92
N SER A 261 -18.45 -5.38 -10.07
CA SER A 261 -19.30 -4.34 -9.46
C SER A 261 -18.51 -3.47 -8.48
N VAL A 262 -17.59 -4.08 -7.71
CA VAL A 262 -16.73 -3.34 -6.78
C VAL A 262 -15.56 -2.62 -7.47
N LYS A 263 -15.31 -2.90 -8.75
CA LYS A 263 -14.30 -2.19 -9.54
C LYS A 263 -14.52 -0.67 -9.52
N LYS A 264 -15.76 -0.22 -9.49
CA LYS A 264 -16.11 1.22 -9.42
C LYS A 264 -15.57 1.90 -8.15
N GLN A 265 -15.39 1.16 -7.06
CA GLN A 265 -14.82 1.68 -5.80
C GLN A 265 -13.32 1.96 -5.92
N VAL A 266 -12.68 1.31 -6.87
CA VAL A 266 -11.25 1.42 -7.15
C VAL A 266 -11.00 1.92 -8.58
N GLU A 267 -11.97 2.56 -9.20
CA GLU A 267 -11.85 3.05 -10.58
C GLU A 267 -10.96 4.30 -10.65
N ASN A 268 -11.00 5.12 -9.60
CA ASN A 268 -10.18 6.33 -9.50
C ASN A 268 -9.83 6.62 -8.03
N ALA A 269 -8.79 7.41 -7.82
CA ALA A 269 -8.27 7.75 -6.50
C ALA A 269 -9.33 8.40 -5.60
N ALA A 270 -10.14 9.31 -6.13
CA ALA A 270 -11.16 10.01 -5.34
C ALA A 270 -12.23 9.05 -4.76
N SER A 271 -12.66 8.04 -5.53
CA SER A 271 -13.61 7.03 -5.05
C SER A 271 -13.01 6.17 -3.93
N LEU A 272 -11.76 5.73 -4.10
CA LEU A 272 -11.07 4.93 -3.10
C LEU A 272 -10.76 5.75 -1.82
N GLU A 273 -10.27 6.99 -1.97
CA GLU A 273 -10.03 7.90 -0.85
C GLU A 273 -11.31 8.19 -0.06
N LYS A 274 -12.43 8.41 -0.77
CA LYS A 274 -13.74 8.56 -0.14
C LYS A 274 -14.10 7.34 0.69
N LEU A 275 -13.99 6.13 0.13
CA LEU A 275 -14.27 4.88 0.85
C LEU A 275 -13.35 4.72 2.07
N VAL A 276 -12.04 4.95 1.92
CA VAL A 276 -11.07 4.87 3.03
C VAL A 276 -11.43 5.85 4.14
N ASN A 277 -11.78 7.09 3.79
CA ASN A 277 -12.19 8.09 4.75
C ASN A 277 -13.51 7.71 5.46
N GLU A 278 -14.50 7.22 4.72
CA GLU A 278 -15.75 6.71 5.30
C GLU A 278 -15.49 5.54 6.26
N MET A 279 -14.62 4.60 5.89
CA MET A 279 -14.25 3.46 6.74
C MET A 279 -13.58 3.87 8.05
N GLN A 280 -12.71 4.89 8.03
CA GLN A 280 -12.04 5.38 9.24
C GLN A 280 -12.99 6.08 10.21
N HIS A 281 -14.09 6.62 9.72
CA HIS A 281 -15.12 7.29 10.52
C HIS A 281 -16.34 6.39 10.77
N ALA A 282 -16.39 5.21 10.17
CA ALA A 282 -17.50 4.27 10.37
C ALA A 282 -17.55 3.79 11.83
N PRO A 283 -18.74 3.76 12.44
CA PRO A 283 -18.88 3.22 13.79
C PRO A 283 -18.51 1.73 13.80
N ALA A 284 -17.67 1.34 14.75
CA ALA A 284 -17.41 -0.07 15.01
C ALA A 284 -18.69 -0.72 15.54
N ARG A 285 -19.01 -1.89 14.99
CA ARG A 285 -20.14 -2.73 15.44
C ARG A 285 -19.73 -4.19 15.52
N GLU A 286 -20.45 -4.97 16.27
CA GLU A 286 -20.18 -6.39 16.42
C GLU A 286 -20.37 -7.10 15.07
N VAL A 287 -19.31 -7.83 14.64
CA VAL A 287 -19.25 -8.52 13.36
C VAL A 287 -18.82 -9.96 13.58
N GLU A 288 -19.62 -10.88 13.07
CA GLU A 288 -19.24 -12.28 12.86
C GLU A 288 -18.43 -12.36 11.55
N LEU A 289 -17.10 -12.43 11.71
CA LEU A 289 -16.14 -12.41 10.61
C LEU A 289 -15.67 -13.81 10.27
N THR A 290 -15.73 -14.17 8.99
CA THR A 290 -15.08 -15.36 8.43
C THR A 290 -14.15 -14.93 7.29
N LEU A 291 -12.87 -15.31 7.37
CA LEU A 291 -11.81 -14.93 6.42
C LEU A 291 -10.96 -16.15 6.08
N PRO A 292 -10.66 -16.42 4.80
CA PRO A 292 -9.74 -17.50 4.46
C PRO A 292 -8.33 -17.23 4.98
N LYS A 293 -7.65 -18.30 5.41
CA LYS A 293 -6.20 -18.30 5.60
C LYS A 293 -5.53 -18.51 4.26
N PHE A 294 -4.54 -17.67 3.93
CA PHE A 294 -3.86 -17.75 2.64
C PHE A 294 -2.45 -17.18 2.67
N LYS A 295 -1.66 -17.57 1.69
CA LYS A 295 -0.37 -16.96 1.36
C LYS A 295 -0.37 -16.54 -0.10
N LEU A 296 0.03 -15.30 -0.36
CA LEU A 296 0.24 -14.78 -1.71
C LEU A 296 1.71 -14.49 -1.93
N GLU A 297 2.17 -14.89 -3.09
CA GLU A 297 3.51 -14.58 -3.58
C GLU A 297 3.39 -14.12 -5.03
N SER A 298 3.90 -12.94 -5.33
CA SER A 298 3.91 -12.40 -6.69
C SER A 298 5.32 -12.04 -7.12
N ASN A 299 5.58 -12.22 -8.40
CA ASN A 299 6.83 -11.86 -9.03
C ASN A 299 6.54 -11.32 -10.44
N PHE A 300 6.83 -10.03 -10.66
CA PHE A 300 6.53 -9.33 -11.89
C PHE A 300 7.79 -8.70 -12.49
N ASP A 301 7.99 -8.87 -13.79
CA ASP A 301 8.68 -7.85 -14.59
C ASP A 301 7.64 -6.81 -14.99
N LEU A 302 7.80 -5.59 -14.48
CA LEU A 302 6.83 -4.52 -14.66
C LEU A 302 7.07 -3.69 -15.92
N VAL A 303 8.14 -3.93 -16.70
CA VAL A 303 8.42 -3.17 -17.94
C VAL A 303 7.23 -3.16 -18.89
N PRO A 304 6.54 -4.30 -19.19
CA PRO A 304 5.39 -4.28 -20.08
C PRO A 304 4.22 -3.41 -19.56
N ALA A 305 3.95 -3.46 -18.25
CA ALA A 305 2.90 -2.65 -17.64
C ALA A 305 3.22 -1.15 -17.72
N PHE A 306 4.47 -0.78 -17.47
CA PHE A 306 4.90 0.62 -17.58
C PHE A 306 4.91 1.13 -19.02
N MET A 307 5.24 0.29 -19.99
CA MET A 307 5.11 0.65 -21.42
C MET A 307 3.65 0.97 -21.77
N ASN A 308 2.70 0.15 -21.33
CA ASN A 308 1.28 0.39 -21.54
C ASN A 308 0.80 1.68 -20.84
N LEU A 309 1.37 2.03 -19.70
CA LEU A 309 1.09 3.28 -18.98
C LEU A 309 1.77 4.51 -19.60
N GLY A 310 2.53 4.34 -20.70
CA GLY A 310 3.14 5.44 -21.47
C GLY A 310 4.57 5.78 -21.09
N MET A 311 5.27 4.92 -20.38
CA MET A 311 6.71 5.03 -20.14
C MET A 311 7.45 4.23 -21.21
N HIS A 312 8.06 4.89 -22.16
CA HIS A 312 8.75 4.25 -23.29
C HIS A 312 10.24 4.58 -23.30
N GLU A 313 10.58 5.83 -23.14
CA GLU A 313 11.93 6.33 -23.32
C GLU A 313 12.92 5.75 -22.31
N ALA A 314 12.45 5.52 -21.07
CA ALA A 314 13.24 4.93 -20.01
C ALA A 314 13.81 3.53 -20.35
N PHE A 315 13.18 2.82 -21.29
CA PHE A 315 13.54 1.47 -21.72
C PHE A 315 14.34 1.42 -23.02
N CYS A 316 14.63 2.58 -23.62
CA CYS A 316 15.33 2.69 -24.89
C CYS A 316 16.77 3.19 -24.69
N GLN A 317 17.63 2.96 -25.70
CA GLN A 317 19.01 3.50 -25.71
C GLN A 317 19.06 5.04 -25.75
N SER A 318 17.95 5.71 -26.11
CA SER A 318 17.81 7.17 -26.05
C SER A 318 17.56 7.71 -24.65
N ALA A 319 17.35 6.84 -23.65
CA ALA A 319 17.07 7.24 -22.28
C ALA A 319 18.13 8.20 -21.72
N ASN A 320 17.68 9.17 -20.96
CA ASN A 320 18.58 10.16 -20.35
C ASN A 320 18.60 9.98 -18.83
N PHE A 321 19.48 9.09 -18.37
CA PHE A 321 19.79 8.90 -16.96
C PHE A 321 21.13 9.52 -16.56
N SER A 322 21.54 10.60 -17.24
CA SER A 322 22.81 11.28 -16.99
C SER A 322 23.00 11.84 -15.57
N GLY A 323 21.93 11.90 -14.78
CA GLY A 323 22.02 12.21 -13.35
C GLY A 323 22.61 11.06 -12.53
N ILE A 324 22.68 9.83 -13.07
CA ILE A 324 23.23 8.65 -12.38
C ILE A 324 24.76 8.60 -12.52
N ASP A 325 25.27 8.71 -13.74
CA ASP A 325 26.69 8.48 -14.08
C ASP A 325 27.34 9.61 -14.90
N GLY A 326 26.58 10.63 -15.28
CA GLY A 326 27.02 11.72 -16.14
C GLY A 326 26.96 11.39 -17.63
N LYS A 327 26.52 10.17 -18.01
CA LYS A 327 26.48 9.69 -19.40
C LYS A 327 25.04 9.52 -19.89
N ARG A 328 24.86 9.06 -21.13
CA ARG A 328 23.55 8.76 -21.74
C ARG A 328 23.53 7.38 -22.34
N ASP A 329 24.11 6.42 -21.67
CA ASP A 329 24.22 5.03 -22.12
C ASP A 329 23.47 4.05 -21.21
N LEU A 330 22.85 4.56 -20.14
CA LEU A 330 22.01 3.80 -19.25
C LEU A 330 20.54 3.80 -19.70
N PHE A 331 19.93 2.65 -19.67
CA PHE A 331 18.49 2.46 -19.82
C PHE A 331 18.00 1.34 -18.88
N ILE A 332 16.72 1.35 -18.53
CA ILE A 332 16.12 0.33 -17.68
C ILE A 332 15.85 -0.92 -18.53
N SER A 333 16.46 -2.04 -18.19
CA SER A 333 16.27 -3.31 -18.89
C SER A 333 15.17 -4.16 -18.26
N GLN A 334 15.02 -4.10 -16.92
CA GLN A 334 14.03 -4.85 -16.17
C GLN A 334 13.62 -4.08 -14.91
N ILE A 335 12.36 -4.25 -14.51
CA ILE A 335 11.82 -3.77 -13.23
C ILE A 335 11.23 -4.98 -12.51
N GLN A 336 12.00 -5.57 -11.61
CA GLN A 336 11.57 -6.75 -10.87
C GLN A 336 10.90 -6.33 -9.56
N HIS A 337 9.64 -6.70 -9.43
CA HIS A 337 8.85 -6.52 -8.22
C HIS A 337 8.42 -7.86 -7.65
N LYS A 338 8.87 -8.16 -6.44
CA LYS A 338 8.44 -9.36 -5.72
C LYS A 338 7.83 -8.99 -4.38
N ALA A 339 6.63 -9.51 -4.12
CA ALA A 339 5.89 -9.26 -2.90
C ALA A 339 5.41 -10.58 -2.29
N VAL A 340 5.46 -10.68 -0.96
CA VAL A 340 4.99 -11.82 -0.19
C VAL A 340 4.08 -11.33 0.93
N LEU A 341 2.89 -11.91 1.02
CA LEU A 341 1.88 -11.67 2.05
C LEU A 341 1.42 -13.01 2.62
N GLU A 342 1.37 -13.10 3.92
CA GLU A 342 0.78 -14.23 4.65
C GLU A 342 -0.33 -13.72 5.56
N ILE A 343 -1.52 -14.31 5.47
CA ILE A 343 -2.69 -14.03 6.30
C ILE A 343 -3.05 -15.30 7.04
N ASP A 344 -2.85 -15.29 8.36
CA ASP A 344 -3.16 -16.38 9.26
C ASP A 344 -3.87 -15.90 10.54
N GLU A 345 -4.11 -16.79 11.48
CA GLU A 345 -4.88 -16.53 12.70
C GLU A 345 -4.21 -15.49 13.62
N GLU A 346 -2.91 -15.43 13.61
CA GLU A 346 -2.14 -14.49 14.44
C GLU A 346 -1.98 -13.14 13.73
N GLY A 347 -2.29 -13.12 12.44
CA GLY A 347 -1.86 -12.07 11.53
C GLY A 347 -0.40 -12.32 11.11
N SER A 348 0.41 -12.86 11.97
CA SER A 348 1.68 -13.55 11.80
C SER A 348 2.39 -13.81 13.13
N LYS A 349 2.93 -15.00 13.25
CA LYS A 349 3.69 -15.65 14.35
C LYS A 349 3.98 -14.80 15.60
N ALA A 350 3.51 -15.19 16.67
CA ALA A 350 3.83 -15.72 17.83
C ALA A 350 3.60 -15.42 19.15
N ALA A 351 3.55 -15.54 20.07
CA ALA A 351 3.59 -15.77 21.53
C ALA A 351 2.18 -15.92 22.09
N SER A 352 1.94 -17.13 22.55
CA SER A 352 0.75 -17.49 23.34
C SER A 352 0.49 -16.50 24.47
N ALA A 353 -0.49 -15.64 24.30
CA ALA A 353 -1.11 -14.93 25.41
C ALA A 353 -2.36 -15.69 25.81
N THR A 354 -2.35 -16.26 27.00
CA THR A 354 -3.52 -16.87 27.61
C THR A 354 -4.50 -15.76 28.00
N ALA A 355 -5.47 -15.49 27.12
CA ALA A 355 -6.57 -14.58 27.45
C ALA A 355 -7.54 -15.30 28.40
N VAL A 356 -7.60 -14.82 29.62
CA VAL A 356 -8.67 -15.19 30.56
C VAL A 356 -9.95 -14.48 30.10
N VAL A 357 -10.85 -15.23 29.47
CA VAL A 357 -12.18 -14.74 29.12
C VAL A 357 -13.01 -14.63 30.41
N MET A 358 -13.13 -13.42 30.92
CA MET A 358 -14.18 -13.12 31.89
C MET A 358 -15.51 -13.00 31.12
N MET A 359 -16.36 -14.01 31.23
CA MET A 359 -17.75 -13.90 30.79
C MET A 359 -18.46 -12.86 31.64
N LYS A 360 -18.80 -11.71 31.10
CA LYS A 360 -19.83 -10.84 31.62
C LYS A 360 -21.19 -11.44 31.26
N ALA A 361 -21.83 -12.07 32.24
CA ALA A 361 -23.24 -12.41 32.15
C ALA A 361 -24.09 -11.15 32.35
N SER A 362 -24.37 -10.44 31.25
CA SER A 362 -25.51 -9.55 31.17
C SER A 362 -26.06 -9.63 29.75
N VAL A 363 -27.24 -10.22 29.63
CA VAL A 363 -27.99 -10.23 28.37
C VAL A 363 -28.49 -8.80 28.11
N VAL A 364 -27.67 -8.00 27.45
CA VAL A 364 -28.17 -6.83 26.75
C VAL A 364 -28.60 -7.34 25.38
N MET A 365 -29.92 -7.35 25.14
CA MET A 365 -30.50 -7.66 23.82
C MET A 365 -30.14 -6.47 22.88
N GLY A 366 -28.92 -6.48 22.37
CA GLY A 366 -28.50 -5.65 21.23
C GLY A 366 -28.97 -6.26 19.90
N PRO A 367 -28.89 -5.54 18.77
CA PRO A 367 -29.11 -6.13 17.47
C PRO A 367 -28.13 -7.30 17.25
N PRO A 368 -28.51 -8.35 16.49
CA PRO A 368 -27.61 -9.45 16.20
C PRO A 368 -26.34 -8.95 15.50
N PRO A 369 -25.18 -9.62 15.68
CA PRO A 369 -23.95 -9.27 14.99
C PRO A 369 -24.13 -9.19 13.47
N ALA A 370 -23.49 -8.26 12.84
CA ALA A 370 -23.44 -8.20 11.38
C ALA A 370 -22.59 -9.36 10.86
N ARG A 371 -22.95 -9.94 9.74
CA ARG A 371 -22.21 -11.06 9.15
C ARG A 371 -21.32 -10.59 8.00
N PHE A 372 -20.00 -10.89 8.11
CA PHE A 372 -19.03 -10.68 7.05
C PHE A 372 -18.35 -12.01 6.72
N LEU A 373 -18.78 -12.62 5.62
CA LEU A 373 -18.33 -13.94 5.18
C LEU A 373 -17.53 -13.79 3.87
N ALA A 374 -16.19 -13.75 3.97
CA ALA A 374 -15.29 -13.64 2.83
C ALA A 374 -15.03 -15.04 2.22
N ASP A 375 -16.07 -15.68 1.70
CA ASP A 375 -16.05 -17.02 1.11
C ASP A 375 -16.09 -17.03 -0.43
N HIS A 376 -15.85 -15.88 -1.06
CA HIS A 376 -15.80 -15.69 -2.50
C HIS A 376 -14.86 -14.54 -2.88
N PRO A 377 -14.56 -14.30 -4.18
CA PRO A 377 -13.55 -13.33 -4.58
C PRO A 377 -13.76 -11.92 -4.03
N PHE A 378 -12.70 -11.32 -3.49
CA PHE A 378 -12.70 -9.99 -2.88
C PHE A 378 -11.46 -9.17 -3.24
N LEU A 379 -11.57 -7.84 -3.08
CA LEU A 379 -10.42 -6.93 -3.11
C LEU A 379 -9.92 -6.67 -1.68
N PHE A 380 -8.62 -6.42 -1.56
CA PHE A 380 -8.05 -6.02 -0.28
C PHE A 380 -6.91 -5.01 -0.44
N PHE A 381 -6.70 -4.22 0.63
CA PHE A 381 -5.64 -3.24 0.72
C PHE A 381 -4.99 -3.34 2.10
N ILE A 382 -3.69 -3.08 2.18
CA ILE A 382 -3.04 -2.76 3.46
C ILE A 382 -2.74 -1.28 3.43
N LEU A 383 -3.35 -0.56 4.36
CA LEU A 383 -3.33 0.90 4.45
C LEU A 383 -2.57 1.36 5.68
N ASP A 384 -1.83 2.45 5.55
CA ASP A 384 -1.37 3.22 6.68
C ASP A 384 -2.47 4.19 7.14
N ASN A 385 -3.00 3.97 8.33
CA ASN A 385 -4.11 4.76 8.89
C ASN A 385 -3.76 6.22 9.13
N ARG A 386 -2.49 6.57 9.22
CA ARG A 386 -2.04 7.94 9.48
C ARG A 386 -1.80 8.74 8.21
N THR A 387 -1.20 8.12 7.19
CA THR A 387 -0.88 8.79 5.93
C THR A 387 -1.87 8.47 4.81
N HIS A 388 -2.74 7.48 5.00
CA HIS A 388 -3.63 6.88 4.01
C HIS A 388 -2.90 6.25 2.81
N SER A 389 -1.58 6.05 2.95
CA SER A 389 -0.80 5.41 1.90
C SER A 389 -1.23 3.96 1.69
N ILE A 390 -1.40 3.57 0.44
CA ILE A 390 -1.64 2.18 0.05
C ILE A 390 -0.29 1.47 0.01
N LEU A 391 -0.02 0.64 1.01
CA LEU A 391 1.20 -0.16 1.06
C LEU A 391 1.12 -1.37 0.16
N PHE A 392 -0.03 -2.03 0.17
CA PHE A 392 -0.32 -3.20 -0.66
C PHE A 392 -1.73 -3.14 -1.20
N MET A 393 -1.89 -3.72 -2.36
CA MET A 393 -3.17 -3.88 -3.03
C MET A 393 -3.25 -5.26 -3.63
N GLY A 394 -4.41 -5.89 -3.53
CA GLY A 394 -4.61 -7.22 -4.07
C GLY A 394 -6.05 -7.59 -4.38
N ARG A 395 -6.15 -8.69 -5.10
CA ARG A 395 -7.40 -9.40 -5.41
C ARG A 395 -7.20 -10.86 -5.01
N MET A 396 -8.10 -11.37 -4.20
CA MET A 396 -8.19 -12.79 -3.87
C MET A 396 -9.28 -13.43 -4.71
N THR A 397 -8.94 -14.46 -5.47
CA THR A 397 -9.89 -15.24 -6.27
C THR A 397 -9.84 -16.72 -5.93
N ASP A 398 -8.73 -17.19 -5.37
CA ASP A 398 -8.51 -18.58 -4.95
C ASP A 398 -7.47 -18.61 -3.82
N PRO A 399 -7.85 -18.90 -2.57
CA PRO A 399 -6.94 -18.96 -1.43
C PRO A 399 -6.24 -20.33 -1.27
N SER A 400 -6.45 -21.30 -2.19
CA SER A 400 -5.88 -22.66 -2.11
C SER A 400 -4.39 -22.73 -2.46
#